data_cbca9ca037d10aed5199b564c9fc26b6
#
_entry.id   cbca9ca037d10aed5199b564c9fc26b6
#
_cell.length_a   1.000
_cell.length_b   1.000
_cell.length_c   1.000
_cell.angle_alpha   90.00
_cell.angle_beta   90.00
_cell.angle_gamma   90.00
#
_symmetry.space_group_name_H-M   'P 1'
#
loop_
_entity.id
_entity.type
_entity.pdbx_description
1 polymer ?
#
loop_
_entity_poly.entity_id
_entity_poly.type
_entity_poly.pdbx_seq_one_letter_code
_entity_poly.pdbx_strand_id
1 'polypeptide(L)'
;MIVKKLELVNFQVIKEFNADFDGNVYFITGDNELGKSTVLKAIGALLTGNRDAVLKNGESKGFAKMIVGDDGEEYEVELKFTKANPRGTLSIKSKTTGMKSDNVSMLQKIFGYTDFDAVEFSRWSETAEGRRKQIEVVKSLLPEEVRTRIAEIDTTVAGLKTERTGVNRDLKTYKSISDAAGQGLTTQDLKTYAKPKDITELMKEQQENAKLVERAKGVRLRMEERKGRLAEIPGRLAAAKDSYNKAIEAAKKAMEEAEKTYKQTVSVVEEEKKDYEGKIASAEKWLTDYEALNPNNFDTEKQLKEAEEHNKKAAKVADYLSKKKQADDKKAEAEKMDSEIAELSAEREKLISSAKLPISGLSFSDDGLVLNDVPFVAGKVSDSQIMEVAAKLIIASNPTVKVFRIARGESLGEKRLQSILDLAKKEGYQGFIESVVRGQHDLIIEEYSETE
;
A
#
# COMPACT_ATOMS: atom_id res chain seq x y z
N MET A 1 -32.84 24.37 -23.69
CA MET A 1 -32.31 24.96 -24.91
C MET A 1 -32.25 23.94 -26.03
N ILE A 2 -32.46 24.40 -27.30
CA ILE A 2 -32.41 23.57 -28.51
C ILE A 2 -31.45 24.21 -29.51
N VAL A 3 -31.02 23.49 -30.52
CA VAL A 3 -30.33 24.05 -31.70
C VAL A 3 -31.36 24.67 -32.60
N LYS A 4 -31.27 25.97 -32.85
CA LYS A 4 -32.17 26.72 -33.71
C LYS A 4 -31.64 26.88 -35.15
N LYS A 5 -30.31 26.92 -35.32
CA LYS A 5 -29.69 27.11 -36.63
C LYS A 5 -28.31 26.48 -36.69
N LEU A 6 -27.94 25.92 -37.83
CA LEU A 6 -26.59 25.43 -38.14
C LEU A 6 -26.12 25.92 -39.48
N GLU A 7 -24.97 26.56 -39.54
CA GLU A 7 -24.31 26.99 -40.75
C GLU A 7 -22.88 26.41 -40.84
N LEU A 8 -22.55 25.74 -41.91
CA LEU A 8 -21.24 25.19 -42.19
C LEU A 8 -20.69 25.70 -43.50
N VAL A 9 -19.44 26.15 -43.52
CA VAL A 9 -18.71 26.52 -44.73
C VAL A 9 -17.34 25.88 -44.71
N ASN A 10 -17.02 25.08 -45.71
CA ASN A 10 -15.77 24.37 -45.88
C ASN A 10 -15.42 23.50 -44.67
N PHE A 11 -16.42 22.81 -44.13
CA PHE A 11 -16.27 21.93 -42.97
C PHE A 11 -16.16 20.46 -43.42
N GLN A 12 -15.02 19.84 -43.22
CA GLN A 12 -14.69 18.47 -43.66
C GLN A 12 -15.04 18.24 -45.16
N VAL A 13 -16.06 17.41 -45.46
CA VAL A 13 -16.50 17.16 -46.82
C VAL A 13 -17.52 18.21 -47.35
N ILE A 14 -18.16 18.93 -46.46
CA ILE A 14 -19.22 19.91 -46.78
C ILE A 14 -18.59 21.21 -47.27
N LYS A 15 -19.05 21.71 -48.43
CA LYS A 15 -18.69 23.03 -48.94
C LYS A 15 -19.52 24.16 -48.33
N GLU A 16 -20.84 23.95 -48.30
CA GLU A 16 -21.81 24.87 -47.74
C GLU A 16 -23.02 24.11 -47.24
N PHE A 17 -23.54 24.48 -46.09
CA PHE A 17 -24.73 23.89 -45.49
C PHE A 17 -25.38 24.94 -44.58
N ASN A 18 -26.70 25.05 -44.65
CA ASN A 18 -27.48 25.92 -43.79
C ASN A 18 -28.85 25.29 -43.51
N ALA A 19 -29.22 25.20 -42.24
CA ALA A 19 -30.50 24.66 -41.80
C ALA A 19 -31.01 25.37 -40.55
N ASP A 20 -32.30 25.59 -40.49
CA ASP A 20 -33.03 26.07 -39.31
C ASP A 20 -33.82 24.90 -38.70
N PHE A 21 -34.01 24.93 -37.37
CA PHE A 21 -34.61 23.85 -36.59
C PHE A 21 -35.54 24.44 -35.54
N ASP A 22 -36.56 23.69 -35.18
CA ASP A 22 -37.61 24.11 -34.24
C ASP A 22 -37.75 23.20 -32.99
N GLY A 23 -36.82 22.33 -32.77
CA GLY A 23 -36.74 21.48 -31.55
C GLY A 23 -37.26 20.05 -31.74
N ASN A 24 -37.67 19.71 -32.95
CA ASN A 24 -38.13 18.35 -33.28
C ASN A 24 -37.01 17.36 -33.54
N VAL A 25 -37.32 16.12 -33.88
CA VAL A 25 -36.37 15.15 -34.34
C VAL A 25 -36.20 15.27 -35.87
N TYR A 26 -35.00 15.28 -36.34
CA TYR A 26 -34.64 15.40 -37.75
C TYR A 26 -33.85 14.20 -38.24
N PHE A 27 -34.24 13.67 -39.39
CA PHE A 27 -33.47 12.71 -40.15
C PHE A 27 -32.57 13.45 -41.16
N ILE A 28 -31.28 13.10 -41.12
CA ILE A 28 -30.28 13.60 -42.07
C ILE A 28 -30.06 12.48 -43.06
N THR A 29 -30.66 12.57 -44.24
CA THR A 29 -30.72 11.49 -45.20
C THR A 29 -29.90 11.79 -46.46
N GLY A 30 -29.61 10.75 -47.25
CA GLY A 30 -28.85 10.81 -48.48
C GLY A 30 -27.97 9.59 -48.69
N ASP A 31 -27.35 9.50 -49.87
CA ASP A 31 -26.40 8.44 -50.18
C ASP A 31 -25.10 8.58 -49.38
N ASN A 32 -24.22 7.59 -49.48
CA ASN A 32 -22.91 7.62 -48.80
C ASN A 32 -22.08 8.82 -49.30
N GLU A 33 -21.18 9.33 -48.42
CA GLU A 33 -20.22 10.42 -48.73
C GLU A 33 -20.84 11.83 -48.91
N LEU A 34 -22.14 12.02 -48.78
CA LEU A 34 -22.80 13.32 -48.90
C LEU A 34 -22.56 14.25 -47.71
N GLY A 35 -21.93 13.74 -46.63
CA GLY A 35 -21.60 14.59 -45.46
C GLY A 35 -22.59 14.52 -44.30
N LYS A 36 -23.50 13.53 -44.26
CA LYS A 36 -24.45 13.30 -43.16
C LYS A 36 -23.75 13.25 -41.79
N SER A 37 -22.76 12.37 -41.65
CA SER A 37 -21.96 12.25 -40.41
C SER A 37 -21.16 13.54 -40.12
N THR A 38 -20.84 14.34 -41.15
CA THR A 38 -20.17 15.62 -40.99
C THR A 38 -21.05 16.64 -40.30
N VAL A 39 -22.36 16.67 -40.62
CA VAL A 39 -23.34 17.52 -39.92
C VAL A 39 -23.43 17.13 -38.44
N LEU A 40 -23.56 15.83 -38.12
CA LEU A 40 -23.59 15.36 -36.73
C LEU A 40 -22.31 15.72 -35.96
N LYS A 41 -21.14 15.60 -36.60
CA LYS A 41 -19.85 15.96 -36.01
C LYS A 41 -19.77 17.47 -35.76
N ALA A 42 -20.30 18.29 -36.68
CA ALA A 42 -20.33 19.75 -36.50
C ALA A 42 -21.17 20.17 -35.31
N ILE A 43 -22.37 19.58 -35.14
CA ILE A 43 -23.23 19.81 -33.96
C ILE A 43 -22.47 19.42 -32.67
N GLY A 44 -21.83 18.26 -32.65
CA GLY A 44 -21.05 17.84 -31.48
C GLY A 44 -19.90 18.75 -31.17
N ALA A 45 -19.10 19.10 -32.17
CA ALA A 45 -17.96 20.01 -32.00
C ALA A 45 -18.36 21.39 -31.44
N LEU A 46 -19.51 21.91 -31.88
CA LEU A 46 -20.03 23.20 -31.43
C LEU A 46 -20.68 23.10 -30.02
N LEU A 47 -21.26 21.96 -29.63
CA LEU A 47 -21.83 21.78 -28.31
C LEU A 47 -20.76 21.55 -27.23
N THR A 48 -19.65 20.92 -27.56
CA THR A 48 -18.64 20.48 -26.58
C THR A 48 -17.31 21.17 -26.68
N GLY A 49 -17.05 21.80 -27.83
CA GLY A 49 -15.74 22.34 -28.14
C GLY A 49 -14.67 21.29 -28.46
N ASN A 50 -15.03 20.00 -28.49
CA ASN A 50 -14.15 18.91 -28.89
C ASN A 50 -14.07 18.85 -30.42
N ARG A 51 -12.86 18.96 -30.97
CA ARG A 51 -12.66 19.17 -32.41
C ARG A 51 -11.38 18.52 -32.91
N ASP A 52 -11.51 17.80 -34.00
CA ASP A 52 -10.40 17.38 -34.85
C ASP A 52 -10.10 18.45 -35.90
N ALA A 53 -9.20 18.14 -36.84
CA ALA A 53 -9.00 19.01 -38.01
C ALA A 53 -10.28 19.03 -38.87
N VAL A 54 -10.86 20.21 -39.01
CA VAL A 54 -12.21 20.38 -39.60
C VAL A 54 -12.22 21.10 -40.94
N LEU A 55 -11.10 21.74 -41.37
CA LEU A 55 -11.04 22.43 -42.65
C LEU A 55 -11.11 21.46 -43.84
N LYS A 56 -11.97 21.74 -44.79
CA LYS A 56 -12.11 21.00 -46.04
C LYS A 56 -10.79 21.01 -46.84
N ASN A 57 -10.43 19.86 -47.38
CA ASN A 57 -9.23 19.72 -48.20
C ASN A 57 -9.26 20.65 -49.42
N GLY A 58 -8.16 21.37 -49.63
CA GLY A 58 -8.02 22.35 -50.72
C GLY A 58 -8.46 23.77 -50.37
N GLU A 59 -9.21 23.98 -49.30
CA GLU A 59 -9.72 25.26 -48.90
C GLU A 59 -8.74 26.03 -47.95
N SER A 60 -8.82 27.35 -47.95
CA SER A 60 -7.94 28.18 -47.12
C SER A 60 -8.56 28.59 -45.78
N LYS A 61 -9.89 28.62 -45.71
CA LYS A 61 -10.67 29.06 -44.55
C LYS A 61 -12.05 28.44 -44.57
N GLY A 62 -12.67 28.33 -43.41
CA GLY A 62 -14.05 27.90 -43.24
C GLY A 62 -14.57 28.25 -41.85
N PHE A 63 -15.82 27.93 -41.61
CA PHE A 63 -16.42 28.07 -40.28
C PHE A 63 -17.56 27.03 -40.09
N ALA A 64 -17.84 26.76 -38.84
CA ALA A 64 -19.09 26.15 -38.39
C ALA A 64 -19.73 27.09 -37.36
N LYS A 65 -20.99 27.38 -37.50
CA LYS A 65 -21.72 28.28 -36.61
C LYS A 65 -23.07 27.68 -36.26
N MET A 66 -23.42 27.76 -34.99
CA MET A 66 -24.67 27.25 -34.44
C MET A 66 -25.31 28.27 -33.52
N ILE A 67 -26.63 28.37 -33.61
CA ILE A 67 -27.44 29.12 -32.65
C ILE A 67 -28.15 28.15 -31.77
N VAL A 68 -27.93 28.25 -30.44
CA VAL A 68 -28.52 27.41 -29.41
C VAL A 68 -29.26 28.31 -28.43
N GLY A 69 -30.49 27.94 -28.08
CA GLY A 69 -31.23 28.76 -27.13
C GLY A 69 -32.65 28.22 -26.86
N ASP A 70 -33.36 29.02 -26.09
CA ASP A 70 -34.78 28.91 -25.82
C ASP A 70 -35.42 30.33 -25.92
N ASP A 71 -36.60 30.48 -25.34
CA ASP A 71 -37.34 31.77 -25.42
C ASP A 71 -36.69 32.87 -24.54
N GLY A 72 -35.76 32.53 -23.65
CA GLY A 72 -35.14 33.46 -22.70
C GLY A 72 -33.67 33.78 -23.01
N GLU A 73 -32.95 32.84 -23.55
CA GLU A 73 -31.50 32.97 -23.72
C GLU A 73 -31.01 32.30 -25.00
N GLU A 74 -30.23 33.04 -25.80
CA GLU A 74 -29.62 32.53 -27.02
C GLU A 74 -28.12 32.71 -27.03
N TYR A 75 -27.43 31.67 -27.48
CA TYR A 75 -25.99 31.68 -27.69
C TYR A 75 -25.65 31.37 -29.13
N GLU A 76 -24.74 32.19 -29.69
CA GLU A 76 -24.05 31.93 -30.94
C GLU A 76 -22.72 31.26 -30.64
N VAL A 77 -22.54 30.03 -31.12
CA VAL A 77 -21.29 29.27 -30.99
C VAL A 77 -20.67 29.17 -32.38
N GLU A 78 -19.46 29.67 -32.56
CA GLU A 78 -18.77 29.70 -33.84
C GLU A 78 -17.38 29.10 -33.72
N LEU A 79 -17.02 28.26 -34.67
CA LEU A 79 -15.71 27.66 -34.84
C LEU A 79 -15.13 28.15 -36.19
N LYS A 80 -14.15 29.05 -36.15
CA LYS A 80 -13.42 29.56 -37.36
C LYS A 80 -12.13 28.78 -37.51
N PHE A 81 -11.85 28.30 -38.72
CA PHE A 81 -10.66 27.54 -39.04
C PHE A 81 -10.00 28.03 -40.33
N THR A 82 -8.68 27.83 -40.36
CA THR A 82 -7.82 28.21 -41.49
C THR A 82 -6.78 27.12 -41.75
N LYS A 83 -6.06 27.23 -42.88
CA LYS A 83 -4.92 26.34 -43.16
C LYS A 83 -3.88 26.31 -42.05
N ALA A 84 -3.62 27.47 -41.42
CA ALA A 84 -2.66 27.58 -40.30
C ALA A 84 -3.23 27.03 -38.98
N ASN A 85 -4.54 27.03 -38.80
CA ASN A 85 -5.23 26.46 -37.64
C ASN A 85 -6.41 25.60 -38.09
N PRO A 86 -6.17 24.38 -38.56
CA PRO A 86 -7.23 23.52 -39.09
C PRO A 86 -8.22 22.99 -38.03
N ARG A 87 -7.85 23.03 -36.73
CA ARG A 87 -8.75 22.75 -35.60
C ARG A 87 -9.67 23.91 -35.24
N GLY A 88 -9.31 25.12 -35.68
CA GLY A 88 -10.10 26.31 -35.52
C GLY A 88 -10.03 26.96 -34.13
N THR A 89 -10.59 28.18 -34.08
CA THR A 89 -10.75 28.97 -32.85
C THR A 89 -12.23 29.05 -32.51
N LEU A 90 -12.57 28.69 -31.28
CA LEU A 90 -13.93 28.73 -30.75
C LEU A 90 -14.29 30.16 -30.33
N SER A 91 -15.52 30.54 -30.56
CA SER A 91 -16.13 31.78 -30.04
C SER A 91 -17.54 31.46 -29.57
N ILE A 92 -17.88 31.87 -28.36
CA ILE A 92 -19.21 31.75 -27.76
C ILE A 92 -19.68 33.17 -27.47
N LYS A 93 -20.87 33.53 -27.95
CA LYS A 93 -21.47 34.84 -27.73
C LYS A 93 -22.90 34.68 -27.25
N SER A 94 -23.24 35.18 -26.07
CA SER A 94 -24.64 35.36 -25.68
C SER A 94 -25.26 36.49 -26.48
N LYS A 95 -26.35 36.22 -27.18
CA LYS A 95 -27.10 37.25 -27.89
C LYS A 95 -27.89 38.13 -26.95
N THR A 96 -28.27 37.61 -25.79
CA THR A 96 -29.08 38.28 -24.77
C THR A 96 -28.22 39.28 -23.97
N THR A 97 -27.07 38.85 -23.47
CA THR A 97 -26.21 39.66 -22.60
C THR A 97 -25.01 40.30 -23.32
N GLY A 98 -24.72 39.88 -24.54
CA GLY A 98 -23.55 40.31 -25.29
C GLY A 98 -22.22 39.74 -24.81
N MET A 99 -22.21 38.89 -23.77
CA MET A 99 -21.01 38.25 -23.25
C MET A 99 -20.32 37.40 -24.32
N LYS A 100 -18.99 37.45 -24.35
CA LYS A 100 -18.16 36.66 -25.27
C LYS A 100 -17.16 35.84 -24.50
N SER A 101 -16.88 34.63 -24.97
CA SER A 101 -15.85 33.74 -24.44
C SER A 101 -15.28 32.84 -25.55
N ASP A 102 -14.05 32.39 -25.38
CA ASP A 102 -13.39 31.39 -26.21
C ASP A 102 -13.08 30.10 -25.40
N ASN A 103 -13.56 30.06 -24.17
CA ASN A 103 -13.24 28.98 -23.22
C ASN A 103 -14.21 27.81 -23.36
N VAL A 104 -13.67 26.62 -23.70
CA VAL A 104 -14.42 25.36 -23.81
C VAL A 104 -15.15 25.01 -22.51
N SER A 105 -14.56 25.25 -21.33
CA SER A 105 -15.23 24.96 -20.05
C SER A 105 -16.52 25.75 -19.86
N MET A 106 -16.68 26.84 -20.58
CA MET A 106 -17.90 27.65 -20.57
C MET A 106 -19.05 26.95 -21.31
N LEU A 107 -18.76 26.22 -22.39
CA LEU A 107 -19.78 25.38 -23.05
C LEU A 107 -20.37 24.38 -22.11
N GLN A 108 -19.52 23.68 -21.33
CA GLN A 108 -19.98 22.70 -20.35
C GLN A 108 -20.85 23.35 -19.25
N LYS A 109 -20.49 24.55 -18.80
CA LYS A 109 -21.27 25.27 -17.78
C LYS A 109 -22.61 25.75 -18.32
N ILE A 110 -22.66 26.20 -19.56
CA ILE A 110 -23.89 26.72 -20.17
C ILE A 110 -24.80 25.58 -20.64
N PHE A 111 -24.23 24.60 -21.35
CA PHE A 111 -24.99 23.57 -22.03
C PHE A 111 -25.19 22.29 -21.21
N GLY A 112 -24.27 22.02 -20.26
CA GLY A 112 -24.31 20.77 -19.47
C GLY A 112 -24.20 19.51 -20.33
N TYR A 113 -23.78 19.63 -21.58
CA TYR A 113 -23.83 18.57 -22.57
C TYR A 113 -22.63 17.63 -22.43
N THR A 114 -22.89 16.35 -22.29
CA THR A 114 -21.85 15.30 -22.28
C THR A 114 -21.76 14.72 -23.69
N ASP A 115 -20.59 14.88 -24.31
CA ASP A 115 -20.40 14.49 -25.72
C ASP A 115 -20.07 13.02 -25.86
N PHE A 116 -21.02 12.28 -26.32
CA PHE A 116 -20.79 11.02 -27.03
C PHE A 116 -21.92 10.78 -28.02
N ASP A 117 -21.62 10.29 -29.21
CA ASP A 117 -22.62 9.65 -30.02
C ASP A 117 -22.68 8.14 -29.71
N ALA A 118 -23.75 7.49 -30.18
CA ALA A 118 -23.97 6.09 -29.88
C ALA A 118 -22.84 5.18 -30.45
N VAL A 119 -22.25 5.56 -31.58
CA VAL A 119 -21.14 4.81 -32.20
C VAL A 119 -19.84 5.00 -31.39
N GLU A 120 -19.57 6.23 -30.94
CA GLU A 120 -18.43 6.51 -30.09
C GLU A 120 -18.53 5.82 -28.75
N PHE A 121 -19.70 5.85 -28.13
CA PHE A 121 -19.98 5.16 -26.88
C PHE A 121 -19.74 3.63 -26.99
N SER A 122 -20.11 3.04 -28.14
CA SER A 122 -19.80 1.65 -28.44
C SER A 122 -18.29 1.37 -28.44
N ARG A 123 -17.52 2.19 -29.13
CA ARG A 123 -16.05 2.05 -29.23
C ARG A 123 -15.33 2.20 -27.89
N TRP A 124 -15.89 2.97 -26.98
CA TRP A 124 -15.31 3.07 -25.65
C TRP A 124 -15.22 1.72 -24.92
N SER A 125 -16.09 0.77 -25.23
CA SER A 125 -16.02 -0.58 -24.65
C SER A 125 -14.75 -1.36 -25.05
N GLU A 126 -14.08 -0.99 -26.13
CA GLU A 126 -12.91 -1.70 -26.67
C GLU A 126 -11.64 -1.47 -25.83
N THR A 127 -11.57 -0.36 -25.10
CA THR A 127 -10.37 0.01 -24.32
C THR A 127 -10.70 0.15 -22.84
N ALA A 128 -9.71 -0.08 -21.97
CA ALA A 128 -9.88 0.12 -20.52
C ALA A 128 -10.22 1.57 -20.17
N GLU A 129 -9.63 2.55 -20.86
CA GLU A 129 -9.93 3.98 -20.67
C GLU A 129 -11.35 4.30 -21.12
N GLY A 130 -11.78 3.77 -22.26
CA GLY A 130 -13.14 3.97 -22.76
C GLY A 130 -14.19 3.36 -21.82
N ARG A 131 -13.96 2.15 -21.30
CA ARG A 131 -14.87 1.55 -20.31
C ARG A 131 -14.99 2.41 -19.04
N ARG A 132 -13.92 3.03 -18.58
CA ARG A 132 -14.00 4.00 -17.47
C ARG A 132 -14.86 5.20 -17.82
N LYS A 133 -14.74 5.75 -19.03
CA LYS A 133 -15.60 6.85 -19.50
C LYS A 133 -17.08 6.43 -19.52
N GLN A 134 -17.39 5.21 -19.99
CA GLN A 134 -18.76 4.68 -19.94
C GLN A 134 -19.29 4.61 -18.50
N ILE A 135 -18.49 4.11 -17.57
CA ILE A 135 -18.86 4.02 -16.15
C ILE A 135 -19.13 5.43 -15.59
N GLU A 136 -18.29 6.41 -15.88
CA GLU A 136 -18.46 7.79 -15.38
C GLU A 136 -19.77 8.41 -15.90
N VAL A 137 -20.14 8.18 -17.16
CA VAL A 137 -21.43 8.61 -17.68
C VAL A 137 -22.58 8.01 -16.89
N VAL A 138 -22.55 6.70 -16.63
CA VAL A 138 -23.63 6.04 -15.87
C VAL A 138 -23.63 6.49 -14.40
N LYS A 139 -22.45 6.67 -13.78
CA LYS A 139 -22.32 7.21 -12.42
C LYS A 139 -22.92 8.62 -12.32
N SER A 140 -22.79 9.46 -13.34
CA SER A 140 -23.34 10.81 -13.32
C SER A 140 -24.86 10.86 -13.21
N LEU A 141 -25.55 9.78 -13.57
CA LEU A 141 -26.99 9.63 -13.49
C LEU A 141 -27.49 9.14 -12.11
N LEU A 142 -26.59 8.71 -11.25
CA LEU A 142 -26.94 8.29 -9.90
C LEU A 142 -27.35 9.51 -9.05
N PRO A 143 -28.24 9.34 -8.04
CA PRO A 143 -28.51 10.37 -7.05
C PRO A 143 -27.20 10.89 -6.43
N GLU A 144 -27.15 12.19 -6.15
CA GLU A 144 -25.92 12.83 -5.65
C GLU A 144 -25.37 12.17 -4.39
N GLU A 145 -26.23 11.79 -3.46
CA GLU A 145 -25.84 11.09 -2.22
C GLU A 145 -25.14 9.76 -2.52
N VAL A 146 -25.71 8.95 -3.45
CA VAL A 146 -25.15 7.65 -3.85
C VAL A 146 -23.82 7.85 -4.56
N ARG A 147 -23.74 8.82 -5.47
CA ARG A 147 -22.53 9.15 -6.20
C ARG A 147 -21.40 9.59 -5.27
N THR A 148 -21.71 10.48 -4.32
CA THR A 148 -20.75 10.95 -3.31
C THR A 148 -20.24 9.79 -2.48
N ARG A 149 -21.14 8.93 -1.99
CA ARG A 149 -20.76 7.77 -1.19
C ARG A 149 -19.89 6.77 -1.96
N ILE A 150 -20.22 6.50 -3.22
CA ILE A 150 -19.36 5.65 -4.08
C ILE A 150 -17.98 6.26 -4.27
N ALA A 151 -17.87 7.58 -4.48
CA ALA A 151 -16.59 8.26 -4.65
C ALA A 151 -15.73 8.22 -3.36
N GLU A 152 -16.36 8.35 -2.19
CA GLU A 152 -15.70 8.17 -0.90
C GLU A 152 -15.15 6.74 -0.73
N ILE A 153 -15.98 5.73 -1.03
CA ILE A 153 -15.58 4.33 -0.98
C ILE A 153 -14.42 4.06 -1.95
N ASP A 154 -14.54 4.49 -3.21
CA ASP A 154 -13.49 4.30 -4.23
C ASP A 154 -12.17 4.93 -3.78
N THR A 155 -12.20 6.12 -3.16
CA THR A 155 -11.02 6.80 -2.62
C THR A 155 -10.43 6.04 -1.44
N THR A 156 -11.26 5.61 -0.51
CA THR A 156 -10.82 4.85 0.68
C THR A 156 -10.21 3.50 0.29
N VAL A 157 -10.87 2.77 -0.60
CA VAL A 157 -10.37 1.48 -1.11
C VAL A 157 -9.05 1.64 -1.86
N ALA A 158 -8.90 2.70 -2.67
CA ALA A 158 -7.63 2.99 -3.35
C ALA A 158 -6.50 3.30 -2.35
N GLY A 159 -6.79 4.06 -1.29
CA GLY A 159 -5.87 4.31 -0.18
C GLY A 159 -5.45 3.03 0.52
N LEU A 160 -6.42 2.22 0.96
CA LEU A 160 -6.18 0.94 1.63
C LEU A 160 -5.36 -0.03 0.77
N LYS A 161 -5.64 -0.14 -0.53
CA LYS A 161 -4.85 -0.98 -1.46
C LYS A 161 -3.39 -0.51 -1.56
N THR A 162 -3.16 0.79 -1.52
CA THR A 162 -1.81 1.37 -1.54
C THR A 162 -1.06 1.06 -0.25
N GLU A 163 -1.69 1.30 0.91
CA GLU A 163 -1.13 0.98 2.23
C GLU A 163 -0.86 -0.52 2.37
N ARG A 164 -1.81 -1.37 1.95
CA ARG A 164 -1.67 -2.82 1.97
C ARG A 164 -0.48 -3.30 1.14
N THR A 165 -0.18 -2.63 0.03
CA THR A 165 1.02 -2.94 -0.77
C THR A 165 2.29 -2.68 0.03
N GLY A 166 2.34 -1.59 0.82
CA GLY A 166 3.41 -1.29 1.77
C GLY A 166 3.52 -2.37 2.86
N VAL A 167 2.40 -2.68 3.51
CA VAL A 167 2.33 -3.70 4.57
C VAL A 167 2.77 -5.08 4.06
N ASN A 168 2.39 -5.48 2.84
CA ASN A 168 2.82 -6.74 2.24
C ASN A 168 4.33 -6.78 1.98
N ARG A 169 4.92 -5.67 1.56
CA ARG A 169 6.38 -5.57 1.39
C ARG A 169 7.09 -5.73 2.73
N ASP A 170 6.58 -5.06 3.76
CA ASP A 170 7.12 -5.16 5.12
C ASP A 170 6.94 -6.58 5.67
N LEU A 171 5.77 -7.18 5.51
CA LEU A 171 5.51 -8.58 5.88
C LEU A 171 6.50 -9.54 5.22
N LYS A 172 6.74 -9.39 3.92
CA LYS A 172 7.73 -10.21 3.20
C LYS A 172 9.12 -10.04 3.79
N THR A 173 9.50 -8.82 4.13
CA THR A 173 10.79 -8.49 4.75
C THR A 173 10.90 -9.11 6.14
N TYR A 174 9.94 -8.86 7.03
CA TYR A 174 9.96 -9.41 8.39
C TYR A 174 9.88 -10.93 8.41
N LYS A 175 9.10 -11.53 7.49
CA LYS A 175 9.06 -12.98 7.34
C LYS A 175 10.42 -13.54 6.94
N SER A 176 11.08 -12.95 5.96
CA SER A 176 12.43 -13.36 5.55
C SER A 176 13.45 -13.25 6.71
N ILE A 177 13.39 -12.14 7.46
CA ILE A 177 14.25 -11.92 8.63
C ILE A 177 13.93 -12.94 9.75
N SER A 178 12.66 -13.21 10.00
CA SER A 178 12.22 -14.21 10.98
C SER A 178 12.67 -15.62 10.59
N ASP A 179 12.48 -16.00 9.32
CA ASP A 179 12.87 -17.32 8.81
C ASP A 179 14.39 -17.50 8.92
N ALA A 180 15.19 -16.47 8.60
CA ALA A 180 16.62 -16.48 8.76
C ALA A 180 17.05 -16.59 10.24
N ALA A 181 16.39 -15.87 11.15
CA ALA A 181 16.66 -15.96 12.59
C ALA A 181 16.24 -17.31 13.19
N GLY A 182 15.20 -17.94 12.63
CA GLY A 182 14.72 -19.27 13.02
C GLY A 182 15.53 -20.41 12.44
N GLN A 183 16.46 -20.15 11.51
CA GLN A 183 17.23 -21.21 10.87
C GLN A 183 18.04 -22.00 11.89
N GLY A 184 17.84 -23.31 11.92
CA GLY A 184 18.48 -24.21 12.86
C GLY A 184 17.84 -24.28 14.25
N LEU A 185 16.74 -23.58 14.50
CA LEU A 185 15.94 -23.72 15.73
C LEU A 185 14.86 -24.79 15.56
N THR A 186 14.78 -25.70 16.52
CA THR A 186 13.73 -26.71 16.59
C THR A 186 12.58 -26.27 17.49
N THR A 187 11.43 -26.90 17.38
CA THR A 187 10.30 -26.68 18.30
C THR A 187 10.69 -26.94 19.76
N GLN A 188 11.61 -27.88 19.98
CA GLN A 188 12.14 -28.18 21.31
C GLN A 188 13.04 -27.03 21.81
N ASP A 189 13.85 -26.44 20.92
CA ASP A 189 14.68 -25.28 21.29
C ASP A 189 13.83 -24.10 21.76
N LEU A 190 12.73 -23.81 21.08
CA LEU A 190 11.81 -22.73 21.45
C LEU A 190 11.23 -22.90 22.87
N LYS A 191 11.01 -24.15 23.30
CA LYS A 191 10.54 -24.45 24.64
C LYS A 191 11.66 -24.42 25.66
N THR A 192 12.80 -25.08 25.35
CA THR A 192 13.91 -25.25 26.27
C THR A 192 14.64 -23.93 26.57
N TYR A 193 14.78 -23.09 25.56
CA TYR A 193 15.55 -21.84 25.65
C TYR A 193 14.64 -20.58 25.70
N ALA A 194 13.39 -20.73 26.13
CA ALA A 194 12.44 -19.62 26.22
C ALA A 194 12.89 -18.51 27.18
N LYS A 195 13.68 -18.88 28.21
CA LYS A 195 14.22 -17.94 29.20
C LYS A 195 15.71 -18.19 29.41
N PRO A 196 16.53 -17.14 29.54
CA PRO A 196 17.92 -17.29 29.94
C PRO A 196 18.02 -17.81 31.38
N LYS A 197 19.11 -18.55 31.68
CA LYS A 197 19.46 -18.93 33.06
C LYS A 197 20.20 -17.76 33.74
N ASP A 198 19.94 -17.55 35.02
CA ASP A 198 20.73 -16.64 35.82
C ASP A 198 22.08 -17.28 36.13
N ILE A 199 23.15 -16.67 35.68
CA ILE A 199 24.53 -17.11 35.87
C ILE A 199 25.25 -16.34 36.98
N THR A 200 24.57 -15.34 37.57
CA THR A 200 25.21 -14.43 38.55
C THR A 200 25.67 -15.17 39.77
N GLU A 201 24.88 -16.09 40.26
CA GLU A 201 25.17 -16.91 41.46
C GLU A 201 26.28 -17.91 41.17
N LEU A 202 26.26 -18.57 40.01
CA LEU A 202 27.31 -19.45 39.54
C LEU A 202 28.66 -18.76 39.37
N MET A 203 28.65 -17.51 38.84
CA MET A 203 29.88 -16.69 38.72
C MET A 203 30.47 -16.31 40.09
N LYS A 204 29.59 -15.96 41.05
CA LYS A 204 30.05 -15.69 42.45
C LYS A 204 30.67 -16.95 43.09
N GLU A 205 29.99 -18.07 42.96
CA GLU A 205 30.49 -19.35 43.49
C GLU A 205 31.82 -19.75 42.86
N GLN A 206 31.97 -19.58 41.55
CA GLN A 206 33.26 -19.80 40.84
C GLN A 206 34.38 -18.92 41.41
N GLN A 207 34.09 -17.60 41.60
CA GLN A 207 35.08 -16.69 42.17
C GLN A 207 35.48 -17.05 43.60
N GLU A 208 34.53 -17.45 44.44
CA GLU A 208 34.78 -17.89 45.81
C GLU A 208 35.60 -19.16 45.83
N ASN A 209 35.24 -20.14 45.02
CA ASN A 209 36.00 -21.40 44.88
C ASN A 209 37.41 -21.13 44.39
N ALA A 210 37.63 -20.24 43.42
CA ALA A 210 38.98 -19.88 42.97
C ALA A 210 39.80 -19.23 44.09
N LYS A 211 39.21 -18.36 44.92
CA LYS A 211 39.85 -17.79 46.08
C LYS A 211 40.24 -18.85 47.13
N LEU A 212 39.34 -19.81 47.37
CA LEU A 212 39.60 -20.94 48.29
C LEU A 212 40.77 -21.78 47.82
N VAL A 213 40.81 -22.13 46.51
CA VAL A 213 41.90 -22.90 45.92
C VAL A 213 43.22 -22.17 46.06
N GLU A 214 43.30 -20.86 45.77
CA GLU A 214 44.53 -20.07 45.91
C GLU A 214 44.94 -19.98 47.38
N ARG A 215 44.00 -19.77 48.29
CA ARG A 215 44.27 -19.76 49.75
C ARG A 215 44.83 -21.11 50.22
N ALA A 216 44.29 -22.23 49.74
CA ALA A 216 44.76 -23.57 50.07
C ALA A 216 46.21 -23.79 49.60
N LYS A 217 46.57 -23.38 48.39
CA LYS A 217 47.97 -23.43 47.89
C LYS A 217 48.91 -22.66 48.81
N GLY A 218 48.53 -21.42 49.19
CA GLY A 218 49.31 -20.59 50.08
C GLY A 218 49.45 -21.16 51.47
N VAL A 219 48.39 -21.82 52.00
CA VAL A 219 48.43 -22.51 53.32
C VAL A 219 49.38 -23.70 53.27
N ARG A 220 49.27 -24.55 52.23
CA ARG A 220 50.16 -25.71 52.05
C ARG A 220 51.61 -25.31 51.99
N LEU A 221 51.92 -24.28 51.19
CA LEU A 221 53.31 -23.80 51.08
C LEU A 221 53.84 -23.36 52.44
N ARG A 222 53.12 -22.53 53.17
CA ARG A 222 53.51 -22.03 54.49
C ARG A 222 53.59 -23.17 55.53
N MET A 223 52.78 -24.19 55.40
CA MET A 223 52.82 -25.35 56.27
C MET A 223 54.09 -26.17 56.03
N GLU A 224 54.49 -26.38 54.78
CA GLU A 224 55.72 -27.12 54.43
C GLU A 224 56.96 -26.33 54.90
N GLU A 225 56.98 -24.99 54.72
CA GLU A 225 58.03 -24.16 55.27
C GLU A 225 58.18 -24.26 56.80
N ARG A 226 57.01 -24.28 57.51
CA ARG A 226 57.00 -24.41 58.99
C ARG A 226 57.45 -25.79 59.43
N LYS A 227 57.02 -26.86 58.72
CA LYS A 227 57.49 -28.24 58.98
C LYS A 227 58.99 -28.33 58.80
N GLY A 228 59.52 -27.72 57.73
CA GLY A 228 60.95 -27.66 57.50
C GLY A 228 61.72 -26.96 58.67
N ARG A 229 61.22 -25.79 59.09
CA ARG A 229 61.79 -25.08 60.23
C ARG A 229 61.67 -25.85 61.53
N LEU A 230 60.52 -26.55 61.75
CA LEU A 230 60.37 -27.41 62.97
C LEU A 230 61.35 -28.60 62.93
N ALA A 231 61.62 -29.20 61.77
CA ALA A 231 62.58 -30.29 61.61
C ALA A 231 64.02 -29.84 61.88
N GLU A 232 64.38 -28.56 61.69
CA GLU A 232 65.68 -28.00 61.99
C GLU A 232 65.91 -27.72 63.49
N ILE A 233 64.80 -27.58 64.29
CA ILE A 233 64.87 -27.24 65.71
C ILE A 233 65.72 -28.27 66.54
N PRO A 234 65.54 -29.58 66.34
CA PRO A 234 66.35 -30.56 67.06
C PRO A 234 67.86 -30.40 66.76
N GLY A 235 68.18 -30.08 65.52
CA GLY A 235 69.60 -29.83 65.13
C GLY A 235 70.14 -28.54 65.76
N ARG A 236 69.35 -27.46 65.78
CA ARG A 236 69.65 -26.20 66.46
C ARG A 236 69.83 -26.38 67.96
N LEU A 237 68.93 -27.16 68.59
CA LEU A 237 69.05 -27.49 70.02
C LEU A 237 70.29 -28.38 70.30
N ALA A 238 70.60 -29.35 69.44
CA ALA A 238 71.77 -30.19 69.58
C ALA A 238 73.04 -29.36 69.45
N ALA A 239 73.11 -28.46 68.44
CA ALA A 239 74.26 -27.52 68.25
C ALA A 239 74.39 -26.55 69.47
N ALA A 240 73.33 -26.05 70.02
CA ALA A 240 73.34 -25.20 71.19
C ALA A 240 73.78 -25.95 72.43
N LYS A 241 73.39 -27.24 72.55
CA LYS A 241 73.83 -28.12 73.62
C LYS A 241 75.34 -28.50 73.49
N ASP A 242 75.81 -28.74 72.26
CA ASP A 242 77.18 -29.03 72.01
C ASP A 242 78.03 -27.79 72.26
N SER A 243 77.59 -26.58 71.84
CA SER A 243 78.25 -25.32 72.16
C SER A 243 78.23 -25.06 73.66
N TYR A 244 77.14 -25.42 74.34
CA TYR A 244 77.06 -25.34 75.81
C TYR A 244 78.12 -26.26 76.50
N ASN A 245 78.21 -27.54 76.07
CA ASN A 245 79.20 -28.46 76.57
C ASN A 245 80.62 -28.07 76.37
N LYS A 246 81.00 -27.52 75.19
CA LYS A 246 82.28 -26.92 74.87
C LYS A 246 82.52 -25.65 75.69
N ALA A 247 81.50 -24.87 75.98
CA ALA A 247 81.54 -23.67 76.81
C ALA A 247 81.73 -24.04 78.32
N ILE A 248 81.22 -25.19 78.79
CA ILE A 248 81.41 -25.68 80.14
C ILE A 248 82.87 -26.00 80.47
N GLU A 249 83.68 -26.54 79.55
CA GLU A 249 85.06 -26.75 79.68
C GLU A 249 85.90 -25.46 79.67
N ALA A 250 85.46 -24.45 78.95
CA ALA A 250 86.10 -23.10 78.91
C ALA A 250 85.60 -22.14 79.98
N ALA A 251 84.51 -22.47 80.69
CA ALA A 251 83.69 -21.51 81.46
C ALA A 251 83.38 -21.89 82.92
N LYS A 252 84.30 -22.53 83.67
CA LYS A 252 84.16 -22.49 85.16
C LYS A 252 84.19 -21.09 85.72
N LYS A 253 84.50 -20.05 84.86
CA LYS A 253 84.40 -18.62 85.20
C LYS A 253 83.29 -17.85 84.42
N ALA A 254 82.64 -18.46 83.41
CA ALA A 254 81.54 -17.86 82.65
C ALA A 254 80.26 -18.63 82.82
N MET A 255 80.13 -19.57 83.71
CA MET A 255 79.05 -20.50 83.89
C MET A 255 77.72 -19.88 84.28
N GLU A 256 77.77 -18.84 85.12
CA GLU A 256 76.58 -18.13 85.53
C GLU A 256 75.95 -17.28 84.41
N GLU A 257 76.71 -16.63 83.53
CA GLU A 257 76.20 -15.86 82.39
C GLU A 257 75.76 -16.80 81.27
N ALA A 258 76.48 -17.90 81.02
CA ALA A 258 76.10 -18.87 79.99
C ALA A 258 74.82 -19.64 80.34
N GLU A 259 74.63 -19.97 81.61
CA GLU A 259 73.41 -20.65 82.07
C GLU A 259 72.13 -19.73 81.98
N LYS A 260 72.28 -18.45 82.25
CA LYS A 260 71.24 -17.44 82.05
C LYS A 260 70.93 -17.29 80.54
N THR A 261 71.96 -17.19 79.67
CA THR A 261 71.79 -17.07 78.25
C THR A 261 71.18 -18.34 77.64
N TYR A 262 71.62 -19.54 78.10
CA TYR A 262 71.02 -20.84 77.69
C TYR A 262 69.53 -20.93 78.05
N LYS A 263 69.13 -20.64 79.29
CA LYS A 263 67.77 -20.66 79.72
C LYS A 263 66.90 -19.68 78.93
N GLN A 264 67.41 -18.48 78.64
CA GLN A 264 66.72 -17.53 77.79
C GLN A 264 66.56 -18.03 76.35
N THR A 265 67.62 -18.59 75.76
CA THR A 265 67.60 -19.13 74.41
C THR A 265 66.63 -20.33 74.30
N VAL A 266 66.70 -21.26 75.30
CA VAL A 266 65.77 -22.42 75.32
C VAL A 266 64.33 -21.92 75.45
N SER A 267 64.03 -20.97 76.35
CA SER A 267 62.68 -20.44 76.46
C SER A 267 62.14 -19.82 75.19
N VAL A 268 62.97 -19.02 74.48
CA VAL A 268 62.60 -18.40 73.20
C VAL A 268 62.34 -19.47 72.09
N VAL A 269 63.25 -20.52 72.06
CA VAL A 269 63.10 -21.59 71.05
C VAL A 269 61.89 -22.50 71.41
N GLU A 270 61.60 -22.74 72.66
CA GLU A 270 60.39 -23.49 73.05
C GLU A 270 59.10 -22.73 72.79
N GLU A 271 59.09 -21.40 73.00
CA GLU A 271 57.96 -20.58 72.59
C GLU A 271 57.77 -20.55 71.07
N GLU A 272 58.87 -20.40 70.33
CA GLU A 272 58.89 -20.47 68.86
C GLU A 272 58.36 -21.83 68.34
N LYS A 273 58.82 -22.93 68.96
CA LYS A 273 58.33 -24.29 68.70
C LYS A 273 56.84 -24.42 68.93
N LYS A 274 56.36 -23.97 70.08
CA LYS A 274 54.93 -24.00 70.44
C LYS A 274 54.06 -23.18 69.49
N ASP A 275 54.60 -21.99 69.06
CA ASP A 275 53.94 -21.15 68.06
C ASP A 275 53.83 -21.86 66.70
N TYR A 276 54.93 -22.50 66.22
CA TYR A 276 54.91 -23.26 65.00
C TYR A 276 53.98 -24.47 65.05
N GLU A 277 54.02 -25.25 66.14
CA GLU A 277 53.16 -26.41 66.34
C GLU A 277 51.68 -25.98 66.33
N GLY A 278 51.31 -24.87 67.00
CA GLY A 278 49.98 -24.32 67.02
C GLY A 278 49.52 -23.85 65.67
N LYS A 279 50.40 -23.19 64.91
CA LYS A 279 50.09 -22.75 63.56
C LYS A 279 50.01 -23.89 62.56
N ILE A 280 50.80 -24.95 62.71
CA ILE A 280 50.71 -26.17 61.89
C ILE A 280 49.38 -26.92 62.15
N ALA A 281 49.02 -27.12 63.42
CA ALA A 281 47.77 -27.80 63.82
C ALA A 281 46.54 -27.01 63.29
N SER A 282 46.59 -25.70 63.37
CA SER A 282 45.51 -24.84 62.83
C SER A 282 45.44 -24.95 61.31
N ALA A 283 46.57 -25.00 60.61
CA ALA A 283 46.65 -25.15 59.18
C ALA A 283 46.18 -26.52 58.71
N GLU A 284 46.56 -27.61 59.42
CA GLU A 284 46.12 -28.96 59.16
C GLU A 284 44.60 -29.11 59.30
N LYS A 285 44.06 -28.56 60.39
CA LYS A 285 42.59 -28.54 60.57
C LYS A 285 41.90 -27.79 59.42
N TRP A 286 42.38 -26.60 59.06
CA TRP A 286 41.78 -25.82 57.94
C TRP A 286 41.89 -26.56 56.63
N LEU A 287 43.00 -27.27 56.34
CA LEU A 287 43.14 -28.07 55.10
C LEU A 287 42.21 -29.27 55.11
N THR A 288 42.00 -29.96 56.25
CA THR A 288 41.01 -31.01 56.40
C THR A 288 39.60 -30.53 56.12
N ASP A 289 39.21 -29.40 56.70
CA ASP A 289 37.93 -28.77 56.40
C ASP A 289 37.80 -28.36 54.91
N TYR A 290 38.85 -27.86 54.30
CA TYR A 290 38.91 -27.52 52.87
C TYR A 290 38.81 -28.75 51.96
N GLU A 291 39.48 -29.84 52.32
CA GLU A 291 39.41 -31.13 51.57
C GLU A 291 38.02 -31.78 51.69
N ALA A 292 37.41 -31.64 52.83
CA ALA A 292 36.02 -32.09 53.04
C ALA A 292 34.99 -31.36 52.16
N LEU A 293 35.26 -30.09 51.83
CA LEU A 293 34.47 -29.31 50.86
C LEU A 293 34.62 -29.77 49.41
N ASN A 294 35.68 -30.60 49.16
CA ASN A 294 36.03 -31.10 47.81
C ASN A 294 36.04 -30.03 46.71
N PRO A 295 36.76 -28.93 46.86
CA PRO A 295 36.66 -27.73 46.00
C PRO A 295 37.12 -27.98 44.57
N ASN A 296 37.87 -29.06 44.30
CA ASN A 296 38.28 -29.45 42.94
C ASN A 296 37.18 -30.24 42.21
N ASN A 297 36.16 -30.72 42.93
CA ASN A 297 35.01 -31.41 42.39
C ASN A 297 33.79 -30.47 42.25
N PHE A 298 33.94 -29.15 42.41
CA PHE A 298 32.87 -28.22 42.12
C PHE A 298 32.60 -28.26 40.62
N ASP A 299 31.46 -28.79 40.23
CA ASP A 299 30.95 -28.85 38.84
C ASP A 299 30.50 -27.46 38.34
N THR A 300 30.84 -26.41 39.08
CA THR A 300 30.43 -25.03 38.85
C THR A 300 30.95 -24.51 37.50
N GLU A 301 32.16 -24.85 37.09
CA GLU A 301 32.70 -24.44 35.78
C GLU A 301 31.93 -25.10 34.63
N LYS A 302 31.56 -26.37 34.78
CA LYS A 302 30.74 -27.06 33.80
C LYS A 302 29.33 -26.51 33.77
N GLN A 303 28.72 -26.28 34.95
CA GLN A 303 27.38 -25.68 35.05
C GLN A 303 27.36 -24.25 34.47
N LEU A 304 28.42 -23.48 34.66
CA LEU A 304 28.54 -22.15 34.07
C LEU A 304 28.64 -22.21 32.54
N LYS A 305 29.46 -23.10 31.99
CA LYS A 305 29.54 -23.30 30.52
C LYS A 305 28.21 -23.75 29.94
N GLU A 306 27.53 -24.70 30.60
CA GLU A 306 26.20 -25.15 30.18
C GLU A 306 25.16 -24.02 30.24
N ALA A 307 25.21 -23.18 31.29
CA ALA A 307 24.35 -22.01 31.42
C ALA A 307 24.63 -20.93 30.37
N GLU A 308 25.90 -20.68 30.05
CA GLU A 308 26.30 -19.75 28.98
C GLU A 308 25.85 -20.23 27.60
N GLU A 309 26.02 -21.53 27.31
CA GLU A 309 25.50 -22.10 26.05
C GLU A 309 23.98 -22.04 25.97
N HIS A 310 23.31 -22.34 27.10
CA HIS A 310 21.85 -22.18 27.21
C HIS A 310 21.47 -20.72 26.92
N ASN A 311 22.12 -19.75 27.51
CA ASN A 311 21.82 -18.33 27.33
C ASN A 311 22.11 -17.83 25.91
N LYS A 312 23.15 -18.33 25.23
CA LYS A 312 23.38 -18.09 23.81
C LYS A 312 22.22 -18.58 22.94
N LYS A 313 21.70 -19.77 23.24
CA LYS A 313 20.51 -20.30 22.54
C LYS A 313 19.25 -19.55 22.91
N ALA A 314 19.07 -19.19 24.19
CA ALA A 314 17.94 -18.37 24.64
C ALA A 314 17.91 -17.00 23.93
N ALA A 315 19.05 -16.36 23.73
CA ALA A 315 19.17 -15.12 22.98
C ALA A 315 18.71 -15.29 21.52
N LYS A 316 19.12 -16.38 20.84
CA LYS A 316 18.66 -16.69 19.49
C LYS A 316 17.15 -16.94 19.42
N VAL A 317 16.62 -17.67 20.38
CA VAL A 317 15.17 -17.93 20.47
C VAL A 317 14.39 -16.63 20.69
N ALA A 318 14.86 -15.77 21.60
CA ALA A 318 14.24 -14.47 21.86
C ALA A 318 14.25 -13.56 20.60
N ASP A 319 15.36 -13.51 19.89
CA ASP A 319 15.49 -12.76 18.62
C ASP A 319 14.52 -13.31 17.56
N TYR A 320 14.47 -14.60 17.37
CA TYR A 320 13.51 -15.25 16.47
C TYR A 320 12.06 -14.93 16.83
N LEU A 321 11.67 -15.10 18.09
CA LEU A 321 10.29 -14.86 18.55
C LEU A 321 9.90 -13.38 18.37
N SER A 322 10.82 -12.46 18.64
CA SER A 322 10.61 -11.03 18.41
C SER A 322 10.34 -10.72 16.94
N LYS A 323 11.18 -11.27 16.05
CA LYS A 323 11.05 -11.07 14.60
C LYS A 323 9.80 -11.76 14.03
N LYS A 324 9.48 -12.95 14.55
CA LYS A 324 8.24 -13.66 14.20
C LYS A 324 7.01 -12.86 14.59
N LYS A 325 7.00 -12.29 15.81
CA LYS A 325 5.91 -11.42 16.25
C LYS A 325 5.70 -10.24 15.30
N GLN A 326 6.78 -9.57 14.87
CA GLN A 326 6.69 -8.47 13.91
C GLN A 326 6.08 -8.91 12.57
N ALA A 327 6.41 -10.11 12.08
CA ALA A 327 5.81 -10.67 10.88
C ALA A 327 4.33 -11.00 11.07
N ASP A 328 3.98 -11.60 12.21
CA ASP A 328 2.59 -11.96 12.56
C ASP A 328 1.72 -10.69 12.74
N ASP A 329 2.24 -9.63 13.37
CA ASP A 329 1.58 -8.33 13.51
C ASP A 329 1.30 -7.70 12.12
N LYS A 330 2.27 -7.73 11.21
CA LYS A 330 2.09 -7.23 9.84
C LYS A 330 1.12 -8.08 9.02
N LYS A 331 1.07 -9.37 9.26
CA LYS A 331 0.08 -10.26 8.65
C LYS A 331 -1.33 -9.90 9.11
N ALA A 332 -1.53 -9.72 10.41
CA ALA A 332 -2.82 -9.32 10.97
C ALA A 332 -3.28 -7.95 10.47
N GLU A 333 -2.36 -6.99 10.30
CA GLU A 333 -2.62 -5.68 9.71
C GLU A 333 -3.10 -5.81 8.25
N ALA A 334 -2.44 -6.65 7.45
CA ALA A 334 -2.85 -6.91 6.06
C ALA A 334 -4.23 -7.58 5.98
N GLU A 335 -4.50 -8.59 6.81
CA GLU A 335 -5.80 -9.28 6.88
C GLU A 335 -6.95 -8.34 7.29
N LYS A 336 -6.68 -7.41 8.21
CA LYS A 336 -7.65 -6.37 8.59
C LYS A 336 -7.97 -5.45 7.41
N MET A 337 -6.95 -5.00 6.67
CA MET A 337 -7.16 -4.18 5.47
C MET A 337 -7.93 -4.93 4.38
N ASP A 338 -7.67 -6.23 4.19
CA ASP A 338 -8.43 -7.06 3.25
C ASP A 338 -9.90 -7.16 3.63
N SER A 339 -10.22 -7.32 4.92
CA SER A 339 -11.59 -7.35 5.41
C SER A 339 -12.30 -6.02 5.15
N GLU A 340 -11.64 -4.91 5.47
CA GLU A 340 -12.20 -3.56 5.26
C GLU A 340 -12.43 -3.24 3.78
N ILE A 341 -11.50 -3.62 2.90
CA ILE A 341 -11.67 -3.51 1.45
C ILE A 341 -12.86 -4.34 0.96
N ALA A 342 -13.02 -5.57 1.47
CA ALA A 342 -14.13 -6.43 1.10
C ALA A 342 -15.48 -5.87 1.56
N GLU A 343 -15.57 -5.34 2.78
CA GLU A 343 -16.79 -4.72 3.32
C GLU A 343 -17.18 -3.48 2.52
N LEU A 344 -16.23 -2.58 2.24
CA LEU A 344 -16.46 -1.38 1.43
C LEU A 344 -16.83 -1.73 -0.01
N SER A 345 -16.22 -2.76 -0.60
CA SER A 345 -16.57 -3.21 -1.95
C SER A 345 -17.99 -3.78 -2.00
N ALA A 346 -18.40 -4.54 -0.99
CA ALA A 346 -19.75 -5.06 -0.88
C ALA A 346 -20.80 -3.93 -0.67
N GLU A 347 -20.46 -2.91 0.14
CA GLU A 347 -21.30 -1.72 0.30
C GLU A 347 -21.48 -0.99 -1.04
N ARG A 348 -20.39 -0.81 -1.78
CA ARG A 348 -20.39 -0.19 -3.11
C ARG A 348 -21.28 -0.95 -4.10
N GLU A 349 -21.16 -2.26 -4.19
CA GLU A 349 -22.01 -3.10 -5.04
C GLU A 349 -23.48 -2.99 -4.65
N LYS A 350 -23.79 -2.98 -3.37
CA LYS A 350 -25.15 -2.79 -2.87
C LYS A 350 -25.70 -1.42 -3.26
N LEU A 351 -24.92 -0.36 -3.13
CA LEU A 351 -25.33 0.99 -3.56
C LEU A 351 -25.63 1.04 -5.05
N ILE A 352 -24.78 0.43 -5.89
CA ILE A 352 -24.96 0.36 -7.34
C ILE A 352 -26.20 -0.45 -7.69
N SER A 353 -26.37 -1.62 -7.12
CA SER A 353 -27.49 -2.52 -7.44
C SER A 353 -28.84 -2.00 -6.94
N SER A 354 -28.84 -1.25 -5.83
CA SER A 354 -30.06 -0.63 -5.30
C SER A 354 -30.43 0.68 -6.00
N ALA A 355 -29.49 1.30 -6.70
CA ALA A 355 -29.74 2.54 -7.44
C ALA A 355 -30.63 2.27 -8.66
N LYS A 356 -31.72 3.01 -8.75
CA LYS A 356 -32.62 2.95 -9.92
C LYS A 356 -31.99 3.75 -11.06
N LEU A 357 -31.20 3.09 -11.89
CA LEU A 357 -30.75 3.69 -13.13
C LEU A 357 -31.93 3.90 -14.10
N PRO A 358 -31.88 4.94 -14.95
CA PRO A 358 -32.98 5.25 -15.88
C PRO A 358 -33.13 4.21 -17.00
N ILE A 359 -32.23 3.26 -17.10
CA ILE A 359 -32.23 2.18 -18.08
C ILE A 359 -32.33 0.84 -17.34
N SER A 360 -33.47 0.14 -17.58
CA SER A 360 -33.68 -1.16 -16.96
C SER A 360 -32.61 -2.18 -17.37
N GLY A 361 -32.08 -2.92 -16.39
CA GLY A 361 -31.05 -3.93 -16.59
C GLY A 361 -29.63 -3.40 -16.80
N LEU A 362 -29.43 -2.07 -16.80
CA LEU A 362 -28.09 -1.48 -16.85
C LEU A 362 -27.50 -1.41 -15.45
N SER A 363 -26.27 -1.90 -15.31
CA SER A 363 -25.44 -1.78 -14.11
C SER A 363 -23.99 -1.57 -14.52
N PHE A 364 -23.11 -1.39 -13.56
CA PHE A 364 -21.67 -1.27 -13.83
C PHE A 364 -20.82 -1.93 -12.73
N SER A 365 -19.66 -2.40 -13.13
CA SER A 365 -18.61 -2.91 -12.24
C SER A 365 -17.30 -2.16 -12.53
N ASP A 366 -16.22 -2.55 -11.88
CA ASP A 366 -14.89 -1.99 -12.16
C ASP A 366 -14.39 -2.33 -13.58
N ASP A 367 -14.89 -3.42 -14.16
CA ASP A 367 -14.48 -3.91 -15.49
C ASP A 367 -15.27 -3.26 -16.65
N GLY A 368 -16.40 -2.62 -16.36
CA GLY A 368 -17.24 -1.99 -17.38
C GLY A 368 -18.73 -2.00 -17.06
N LEU A 369 -19.53 -1.61 -18.05
CA LEU A 369 -20.97 -1.70 -17.98
C LEU A 369 -21.46 -3.13 -18.20
N VAL A 370 -22.62 -3.43 -17.63
CA VAL A 370 -23.33 -4.71 -17.77
C VAL A 370 -24.78 -4.41 -18.12
N LEU A 371 -25.34 -5.07 -19.13
CA LEU A 371 -26.74 -4.96 -19.54
C LEU A 371 -27.40 -6.33 -19.44
N ASN A 372 -28.38 -6.48 -18.55
CA ASN A 372 -29.08 -7.75 -18.29
C ASN A 372 -28.09 -8.90 -18.03
N ASP A 373 -27.14 -8.69 -17.14
CA ASP A 373 -26.05 -9.63 -16.75
C ASP A 373 -25.06 -9.99 -17.87
N VAL A 374 -25.14 -9.29 -19.01
CA VAL A 374 -24.19 -9.45 -20.12
C VAL A 374 -23.21 -8.27 -20.12
N PRO A 375 -21.88 -8.50 -20.17
CA PRO A 375 -20.92 -7.42 -20.33
C PRO A 375 -21.22 -6.55 -21.55
N PHE A 376 -21.31 -5.24 -21.34
CA PHE A 376 -21.66 -4.27 -22.37
C PHE A 376 -20.46 -3.93 -23.25
N VAL A 377 -20.05 -4.91 -24.06
CA VAL A 377 -18.92 -4.79 -24.96
C VAL A 377 -19.30 -5.25 -26.37
N ALA A 378 -18.62 -4.69 -27.37
CA ALA A 378 -18.82 -5.07 -28.77
C ALA A 378 -18.74 -6.61 -28.96
N GLY A 379 -19.64 -7.17 -29.71
CA GLY A 379 -19.74 -8.60 -29.97
C GLY A 379 -20.50 -9.43 -28.91
N LYS A 380 -20.76 -8.89 -27.72
CA LYS A 380 -21.63 -9.51 -26.71
C LYS A 380 -23.01 -8.87 -26.66
N VAL A 381 -23.07 -7.58 -26.92
CA VAL A 381 -24.31 -6.79 -27.06
C VAL A 381 -24.39 -6.30 -28.51
N SER A 382 -25.57 -6.30 -29.11
CA SER A 382 -25.72 -5.85 -30.50
C SER A 382 -25.52 -4.34 -30.62
N ASP A 383 -25.00 -3.87 -31.76
CA ASP A 383 -24.78 -2.44 -32.04
C ASP A 383 -26.05 -1.63 -31.80
N SER A 384 -27.22 -2.18 -32.21
CA SER A 384 -28.51 -1.50 -32.00
C SER A 384 -28.90 -1.37 -30.50
N GLN A 385 -28.54 -2.34 -29.65
CA GLN A 385 -28.74 -2.22 -28.20
C GLN A 385 -27.79 -1.16 -27.61
N ILE A 386 -26.56 -1.10 -28.10
CA ILE A 386 -25.58 -0.12 -27.65
C ILE A 386 -26.06 1.30 -28.01
N MET A 387 -26.54 1.50 -29.23
CA MET A 387 -27.08 2.78 -29.68
C MET A 387 -28.30 3.21 -28.88
N GLU A 388 -29.22 2.28 -28.61
CA GLU A 388 -30.40 2.54 -27.79
C GLU A 388 -30.01 2.97 -26.37
N VAL A 389 -29.10 2.23 -25.74
CA VAL A 389 -28.61 2.57 -24.38
C VAL A 389 -27.92 3.92 -24.37
N ALA A 390 -27.06 4.20 -25.35
CA ALA A 390 -26.37 5.49 -25.46
C ALA A 390 -27.36 6.67 -25.59
N ALA A 391 -28.35 6.55 -26.47
CA ALA A 391 -29.37 7.58 -26.65
C ALA A 391 -30.17 7.80 -25.36
N LYS A 392 -30.60 6.72 -24.69
CA LYS A 392 -31.31 6.79 -23.41
C LYS A 392 -30.47 7.39 -22.29
N LEU A 393 -29.15 7.14 -22.26
CA LEU A 393 -28.24 7.75 -21.29
C LEU A 393 -28.12 9.28 -21.53
N ILE A 394 -28.01 9.72 -22.76
CA ILE A 394 -27.99 11.16 -23.12
C ILE A 394 -29.28 11.83 -22.63
N ILE A 395 -30.42 11.25 -22.95
CA ILE A 395 -31.74 11.78 -22.54
C ILE A 395 -31.86 11.81 -21.02
N ALA A 396 -31.41 10.75 -20.35
CA ALA A 396 -31.45 10.66 -18.89
C ALA A 396 -30.51 11.64 -18.18
N SER A 397 -29.42 12.07 -18.82
CA SER A 397 -28.47 13.04 -18.26
C SER A 397 -29.08 14.44 -18.11
N ASN A 398 -30.21 14.71 -18.80
CA ASN A 398 -30.98 15.93 -18.75
C ASN A 398 -30.13 17.23 -18.79
N PRO A 399 -29.26 17.40 -19.79
CA PRO A 399 -28.44 18.60 -19.92
C PRO A 399 -29.31 19.83 -20.20
N THR A 400 -28.73 21.03 -20.03
CA THR A 400 -29.42 22.29 -20.36
C THR A 400 -29.78 22.34 -21.84
N VAL A 401 -28.90 21.85 -22.72
CA VAL A 401 -29.17 21.69 -24.15
C VAL A 401 -29.70 20.26 -24.39
N LYS A 402 -31.00 20.14 -24.60
CA LYS A 402 -31.70 18.89 -24.81
C LYS A 402 -31.56 18.40 -26.26
N VAL A 403 -30.40 17.88 -26.60
CA VAL A 403 -30.06 17.40 -27.94
C VAL A 403 -29.45 16.01 -27.86
N PHE A 404 -29.87 15.08 -28.72
CA PHE A 404 -29.19 13.82 -28.93
C PHE A 404 -28.84 13.61 -30.41
N ARG A 405 -27.82 12.81 -30.65
CA ARG A 405 -27.32 12.51 -31.99
C ARG A 405 -27.18 11.02 -32.17
N ILE A 406 -27.63 10.49 -33.30
CA ILE A 406 -27.48 9.10 -33.67
C ILE A 406 -26.86 9.01 -35.06
N ALA A 407 -25.63 8.53 -35.15
CA ALA A 407 -25.02 8.14 -36.41
C ALA A 407 -25.51 6.74 -36.80
N ARG A 408 -25.72 6.52 -38.13
CA ARG A 408 -26.13 5.22 -38.64
C ARG A 408 -27.49 4.73 -38.08
N GLY A 409 -28.48 5.60 -38.02
CA GLY A 409 -29.81 5.29 -37.51
C GLY A 409 -30.49 4.11 -38.21
N GLU A 410 -30.13 3.82 -39.45
CA GLU A 410 -30.59 2.62 -40.20
C GLU A 410 -30.16 1.30 -39.53
N SER A 411 -29.17 1.32 -38.66
CA SER A 411 -28.74 0.14 -37.86
C SER A 411 -29.66 -0.13 -36.67
N LEU A 412 -30.50 0.84 -36.27
CA LEU A 412 -31.54 0.65 -35.27
C LEU A 412 -32.74 -0.06 -35.89
N GLY A 413 -33.17 -1.17 -35.31
CA GLY A 413 -34.44 -1.74 -35.71
C GLY A 413 -35.59 -0.80 -35.35
N GLU A 414 -36.68 -0.82 -36.11
CA GLU A 414 -37.83 0.06 -36.00
C GLU A 414 -38.35 0.24 -34.54
N LYS A 415 -38.51 -0.87 -33.79
CA LYS A 415 -38.94 -0.81 -32.38
C LYS A 415 -37.99 -0.04 -31.47
N ARG A 416 -36.67 -0.13 -31.69
CA ARG A 416 -35.67 0.63 -30.87
C ARG A 416 -35.68 2.08 -31.25
N LEU A 417 -35.73 2.38 -32.53
CA LEU A 417 -35.82 3.74 -33.01
C LEU A 417 -37.08 4.41 -32.41
N GLN A 418 -38.22 3.76 -32.51
CA GLN A 418 -39.47 4.27 -31.94
C GLN A 418 -39.37 4.51 -30.45
N SER A 419 -38.78 3.57 -29.69
CA SER A 419 -38.58 3.74 -28.25
C SER A 419 -37.70 4.97 -27.90
N ILE A 420 -36.74 5.31 -28.73
CA ILE A 420 -35.90 6.52 -28.55
C ILE A 420 -36.71 7.77 -28.89
N LEU A 421 -37.46 7.74 -29.98
CA LEU A 421 -38.30 8.86 -30.44
C LEU A 421 -39.40 9.20 -29.41
N ASP A 422 -40.06 8.19 -28.89
CA ASP A 422 -41.11 8.34 -27.85
C ASP A 422 -40.48 8.96 -26.58
N LEU A 423 -39.33 8.48 -26.18
CA LEU A 423 -38.62 9.02 -25.00
C LEU A 423 -38.15 10.46 -25.23
N ALA A 424 -37.60 10.74 -26.41
CA ALA A 424 -37.13 12.09 -26.77
C ALA A 424 -38.29 13.08 -26.78
N LYS A 425 -39.42 12.72 -27.37
CA LYS A 425 -40.67 13.53 -27.39
C LYS A 425 -41.19 13.77 -25.97
N LYS A 426 -41.26 12.73 -25.14
CA LYS A 426 -41.72 12.83 -23.75
C LYS A 426 -40.84 13.78 -22.92
N GLU A 427 -39.53 13.73 -23.07
CA GLU A 427 -38.56 14.50 -22.29
C GLU A 427 -38.20 15.85 -22.95
N GLY A 428 -38.78 16.17 -24.13
CA GLY A 428 -38.60 17.40 -24.87
C GLY A 428 -37.18 17.54 -25.48
N TYR A 429 -36.66 16.44 -26.04
CA TYR A 429 -35.37 16.39 -26.69
C TYR A 429 -35.46 16.57 -28.22
N GLN A 430 -34.60 17.43 -28.76
CA GLN A 430 -34.34 17.53 -30.19
C GLN A 430 -33.39 16.41 -30.62
N GLY A 431 -33.69 15.76 -31.75
CA GLY A 431 -32.87 14.65 -32.26
C GLY A 431 -32.28 14.94 -33.64
N PHE A 432 -31.05 14.45 -33.86
CA PHE A 432 -30.42 14.46 -35.18
C PHE A 432 -29.97 13.02 -35.51
N ILE A 433 -30.66 12.40 -36.46
CA ILE A 433 -30.47 10.98 -36.81
C ILE A 433 -29.98 10.89 -38.25
N GLU A 434 -28.78 10.35 -38.42
CA GLU A 434 -28.23 10.03 -39.73
C GLU A 434 -28.86 8.74 -40.25
N SER A 435 -29.34 8.75 -41.49
CA SER A 435 -29.84 7.55 -42.17
C SER A 435 -29.38 7.52 -43.63
N VAL A 436 -29.02 6.34 -44.11
CA VAL A 436 -28.64 6.13 -45.51
C VAL A 436 -29.87 5.83 -46.33
N VAL A 437 -30.11 6.65 -47.36
CA VAL A 437 -31.14 6.41 -48.36
C VAL A 437 -30.43 6.26 -49.72
N ARG A 438 -30.41 5.03 -50.25
CA ARG A 438 -29.72 4.71 -51.51
C ARG A 438 -30.39 5.37 -52.70
N GLY A 439 -29.61 5.98 -53.56
CA GLY A 439 -30.09 6.68 -54.74
C GLY A 439 -30.55 8.11 -54.46
N GLN A 440 -30.43 8.59 -53.23
CA GLN A 440 -30.66 9.99 -52.90
C GLN A 440 -29.34 10.76 -53.00
N HIS A 441 -29.17 11.54 -54.05
CA HIS A 441 -27.91 12.24 -54.39
C HIS A 441 -27.70 13.53 -53.65
N ASP A 442 -28.70 14.06 -52.93
CA ASP A 442 -28.63 15.26 -52.14
C ASP A 442 -28.71 14.94 -50.66
N LEU A 443 -28.01 15.76 -49.85
CA LEU A 443 -28.13 15.75 -48.40
C LEU A 443 -29.45 16.44 -48.05
N ILE A 444 -30.40 15.71 -47.49
CA ILE A 444 -31.72 16.22 -47.10
C ILE A 444 -31.88 16.13 -45.58
N ILE A 445 -32.51 17.14 -45.00
CA ILE A 445 -32.96 17.14 -43.62
C ILE A 445 -34.47 17.12 -43.64
N GLU A 446 -35.00 16.09 -43.00
CA GLU A 446 -36.46 15.90 -42.89
C GLU A 446 -36.85 15.87 -41.43
N GLU A 447 -37.87 16.63 -41.06
CA GLU A 447 -38.47 16.52 -39.75
C GLU A 447 -39.20 15.17 -39.63
N TYR A 448 -39.02 14.50 -38.49
CA TYR A 448 -39.75 13.29 -38.21
C TYR A 448 -41.25 13.62 -38.00
N SER A 449 -42.08 13.16 -38.91
CA SER A 449 -43.51 13.14 -38.75
C SER A 449 -44.01 11.72 -38.48
N GLU A 450 -44.78 11.52 -37.40
CA GLU A 450 -45.49 10.25 -37.22
C GLU A 450 -46.40 10.06 -38.44
N THR A 451 -46.11 9.07 -39.28
CA THR A 451 -47.07 8.60 -40.28
C THR A 451 -48.20 7.97 -39.53
N GLU A 452 -49.42 8.53 -39.67
CA GLU A 452 -50.67 8.02 -39.15
C GLU A 452 -50.95 6.57 -39.54
#